data_6462e1e4f3c9304432e0dfc0bb791fa4
#
_entry.id   6462e1e4f3c9304432e0dfc0bb791fa4
#
_cell.length_a   1.000
_cell.length_b   1.000
_cell.length_c   1.000
_cell.angle_alpha   90.00
_cell.angle_beta   90.00
_cell.angle_gamma   90.00
#
_symmetry.space_group_name_H-M   'P 1'
#
loop_
_entity.id
_entity.type
_entity.pdbx_description
1 polymer ?
#
loop_
_entity_poly.entity_id
_entity_poly.type
_entity_poly.pdbx_seq_one_letter_code
_entity_poly.pdbx_strand_id
1 'polypeptide(L)'
;MSPDAQSRARQTWLCARRALGGDISALEFGAAESAVVAGDGAEPARVIPIQLGVSALARRYLDAPRLAEAAIEAAIAEVEDRVMPLRPLLAPGTRHVTRDPGIRAVAELFGPVTGPWVALSTDAVEQVFNRWVSIALGRPAMQDALPTSGAFAATLLVLREWLHHLSCTEITVLVAAKRSGKEDAATTDEGEGM
;
A
#
# COMPACT_ATOMS: atom_id res chain seq x y z
N MET A 1 -7.96 19.64 0.21
CA MET A 1 -8.64 18.39 0.63
C MET A 1 -7.97 17.24 -0.10
N SER A 2 -7.26 16.35 0.60
CA SER A 2 -6.67 15.17 -0.05
C SER A 2 -7.78 14.26 -0.55
N PRO A 3 -7.62 13.62 -1.73
CA PRO A 3 -8.59 12.65 -2.22
C PRO A 3 -8.78 11.52 -1.20
N ASP A 4 -10.01 11.05 -1.04
CA ASP A 4 -10.32 9.92 -0.19
C ASP A 4 -9.70 8.61 -0.71
N ALA A 5 -9.72 7.55 0.08
CA ALA A 5 -9.13 6.26 -0.29
C ALA A 5 -9.78 5.66 -1.55
N GLN A 6 -11.09 5.86 -1.75
CA GLN A 6 -11.79 5.34 -2.92
C GLN A 6 -11.33 6.04 -4.20
N SER A 7 -11.19 7.36 -4.17
CA SER A 7 -10.70 8.15 -5.32
C SER A 7 -9.26 7.76 -5.68
N ARG A 8 -8.39 7.56 -4.68
CA ARG A 8 -7.02 7.09 -4.91
C ARG A 8 -6.99 5.68 -5.48
N ALA A 9 -7.77 4.76 -4.91
CA ALA A 9 -7.85 3.38 -5.40
C ALA A 9 -8.36 3.33 -6.84
N ARG A 10 -9.35 4.16 -7.21
CA ARG A 10 -9.83 4.26 -8.59
C ARG A 10 -8.74 4.78 -9.54
N GLN A 11 -7.99 5.79 -9.15
CA GLN A 11 -6.87 6.30 -9.95
C GLN A 11 -5.76 5.25 -10.10
N THR A 12 -5.43 4.54 -9.03
CA THR A 12 -4.45 3.44 -9.04
C THR A 12 -4.91 2.33 -9.96
N TRP A 13 -6.19 1.93 -9.89
CA TRP A 13 -6.77 0.93 -10.77
C TRP A 13 -6.67 1.34 -12.24
N LEU A 14 -7.08 2.57 -12.61
CA LEU A 14 -6.99 3.08 -13.98
C LEU A 14 -5.54 3.07 -14.50
N CYS A 15 -4.57 3.47 -13.68
CA CYS A 15 -3.16 3.44 -14.05
C CYS A 15 -2.68 2.01 -14.27
N ALA A 16 -3.01 1.09 -13.36
CA ALA A 16 -2.60 -0.30 -13.44
C ALA A 16 -3.23 -1.01 -14.66
N ARG A 17 -4.51 -0.78 -14.93
CA ARG A 17 -5.20 -1.33 -16.11
C ARG A 17 -4.52 -0.95 -17.42
N ARG A 18 -4.10 0.30 -17.54
CA ARG A 18 -3.39 0.80 -18.73
C ARG A 18 -1.98 0.20 -18.86
N ALA A 19 -1.29 0.02 -17.74
CA ALA A 19 0.10 -0.42 -17.73
C ALA A 19 0.27 -1.94 -17.79
N LEU A 20 -0.59 -2.69 -17.12
CA LEU A 20 -0.44 -4.13 -16.87
C LEU A 20 -1.51 -4.98 -17.56
N GLY A 21 -2.70 -4.41 -17.83
CA GLY A 21 -3.82 -5.17 -18.33
C GLY A 21 -4.36 -6.23 -17.36
N GLY A 22 -5.31 -7.06 -17.81
CA GLY A 22 -5.86 -8.17 -17.01
C GLY A 22 -6.80 -7.74 -15.89
N ASP A 23 -7.18 -8.65 -15.00
CA ASP A 23 -7.99 -8.35 -13.83
C ASP A 23 -7.12 -7.72 -12.73
N ILE A 24 -7.51 -6.54 -12.28
CA ILE A 24 -6.76 -5.71 -11.32
C ILE A 24 -7.62 -5.45 -10.08
N SER A 25 -6.99 -5.57 -8.92
CA SER A 25 -7.49 -5.09 -7.64
C SER A 25 -6.54 -4.03 -7.08
N ALA A 26 -6.97 -2.78 -7.08
CA ALA A 26 -6.19 -1.66 -6.56
C ALA A 26 -6.56 -1.38 -5.10
N LEU A 27 -5.58 -1.46 -4.22
CA LEU A 27 -5.71 -1.24 -2.78
C LEU A 27 -5.08 0.09 -2.39
N GLU A 28 -5.79 0.89 -1.61
CA GLU A 28 -5.27 2.12 -1.01
C GLU A 28 -5.69 2.22 0.45
N PHE A 29 -4.73 2.40 1.33
CA PHE A 29 -4.98 2.64 2.74
C PHE A 29 -5.26 4.11 3.01
N GLY A 30 -6.16 4.37 3.94
CA GLY A 30 -6.46 5.71 4.40
C GLY A 30 -6.31 5.83 5.92
N ALA A 31 -6.35 7.05 6.43
CA ALA A 31 -6.19 7.33 7.86
C ALA A 31 -7.34 6.73 8.70
N ALA A 32 -8.56 6.83 8.20
CA ALA A 32 -9.78 6.37 8.86
C ALA A 32 -10.48 5.21 8.13
N GLU A 33 -10.34 5.16 6.80
CA GLU A 33 -11.00 4.19 5.92
C GLU A 33 -10.09 3.86 4.76
N SER A 34 -10.08 2.61 4.34
CA SER A 34 -9.33 2.11 3.17
C SER A 34 -10.31 1.77 2.04
N ALA A 35 -9.80 1.50 0.85
CA ALA A 35 -10.64 1.11 -0.26
C ALA A 35 -9.96 0.15 -1.23
N VAL A 36 -10.77 -0.67 -1.88
CA VAL A 36 -10.40 -1.53 -3.00
C VAL A 36 -11.25 -1.22 -4.20
N VAL A 37 -10.60 -1.14 -5.36
CA VAL A 37 -11.26 -1.02 -6.66
C VAL A 37 -10.81 -2.16 -7.54
N ALA A 38 -11.76 -2.97 -8.05
CA ALA A 38 -11.43 -4.19 -8.79
C ALA A 38 -12.22 -4.33 -10.08
N GLY A 39 -11.63 -5.02 -11.06
CA GLY A 39 -12.25 -5.37 -12.33
C GLY A 39 -11.25 -5.49 -13.48
N ASP A 40 -11.74 -5.98 -14.61
CA ASP A 40 -11.00 -6.25 -15.84
C ASP A 40 -11.49 -5.43 -17.05
N GLY A 41 -12.59 -4.68 -16.91
CA GLY A 41 -13.22 -3.87 -17.95
C GLY A 41 -12.53 -2.53 -18.24
N ALA A 42 -13.22 -1.66 -18.96
CA ALA A 42 -12.85 -0.25 -19.15
C ALA A 42 -13.15 0.58 -17.91
N GLU A 43 -14.18 0.18 -17.14
CA GLU A 43 -14.53 0.74 -15.84
C GLU A 43 -14.41 -0.36 -14.78
N PRO A 44 -14.15 0.01 -13.52
CA PRO A 44 -14.07 -0.96 -12.44
C PRO A 44 -15.43 -1.60 -12.19
N ALA A 45 -15.43 -2.92 -12.03
CA ALA A 45 -16.64 -3.68 -11.72
C ALA A 45 -17.08 -3.49 -10.26
N ARG A 46 -16.14 -3.16 -9.37
CA ARG A 46 -16.40 -3.02 -7.94
C ARG A 46 -15.58 -1.88 -7.33
N VAL A 47 -16.23 -1.15 -6.41
CA VAL A 47 -15.59 -0.18 -5.52
C VAL A 47 -16.03 -0.57 -4.10
N ILE A 48 -15.10 -0.98 -3.28
CA ILE A 48 -15.36 -1.55 -1.95
C ILE A 48 -14.69 -0.67 -0.91
N PRO A 49 -15.44 0.12 -0.13
CA PRO A 49 -14.91 0.79 1.04
C PRO A 49 -14.65 -0.24 2.16
N ILE A 50 -13.57 -0.05 2.90
CA ILE A 50 -13.19 -0.90 4.01
C ILE A 50 -13.10 -0.01 5.26
N GLN A 51 -13.92 -0.32 6.27
CA GLN A 51 -13.94 0.40 7.55
C GLN A 51 -12.69 0.02 8.38
N LEU A 52 -11.52 0.29 7.81
CA LEU A 52 -10.20 0.01 8.36
C LEU A 52 -9.26 1.15 7.96
N GLY A 53 -8.85 1.95 8.93
CA GLY A 53 -7.90 3.05 8.72
C GLY A 53 -6.58 2.80 9.44
N VAL A 54 -5.47 2.93 8.75
CA VAL A 54 -4.13 2.69 9.34
C VAL A 54 -3.82 3.63 10.51
N SER A 55 -4.26 4.89 10.48
CA SER A 55 -4.06 5.80 11.61
C SER A 55 -4.98 5.49 12.79
N ALA A 56 -6.19 5.00 12.53
CA ALA A 56 -7.11 4.58 13.58
C ALA A 56 -6.59 3.33 14.29
N LEU A 57 -6.15 2.33 13.51
CA LEU A 57 -5.55 1.09 14.02
C LEU A 57 -4.28 1.37 14.84
N ALA A 58 -3.39 2.24 14.32
CA ALA A 58 -2.19 2.66 15.02
C ALA A 58 -2.50 3.23 16.40
N ARG A 59 -3.34 4.26 16.46
CA ARG A 59 -3.70 4.92 17.72
C ARG A 59 -4.35 3.97 18.73
N ARG A 60 -5.09 2.99 18.24
CA ARG A 60 -5.84 2.08 19.13
C ARG A 60 -4.94 1.00 19.74
N TYR A 61 -3.95 0.50 19.00
CA TYR A 61 -3.19 -0.68 19.39
C TYR A 61 -1.67 -0.55 19.35
N LEU A 62 -1.11 0.32 18.48
CA LEU A 62 0.28 0.22 18.06
C LEU A 62 1.13 1.47 18.34
N ASP A 63 0.56 2.53 18.94
CA ASP A 63 1.28 3.78 19.24
C ASP A 63 1.93 3.79 20.64
N ALA A 64 1.86 2.68 21.40
CA ALA A 64 2.54 2.61 22.69
C ALA A 64 4.06 2.44 22.53
N PRO A 65 4.88 3.05 23.41
CA PRO A 65 6.35 2.92 23.35
C PRO A 65 6.85 1.48 23.52
N ARG A 66 6.08 0.65 24.19
CA ARG A 66 6.28 -0.81 24.31
C ARG A 66 4.93 -1.47 24.13
N LEU A 67 4.86 -2.39 23.19
CA LEU A 67 3.63 -3.12 22.93
C LEU A 67 3.56 -4.38 23.80
N ALA A 68 2.34 -4.71 24.23
CA ALA A 68 2.02 -6.02 24.76
C ALA A 68 1.63 -6.95 23.59
N GLU A 69 1.95 -8.23 23.69
CA GLU A 69 1.58 -9.24 22.70
C GLU A 69 0.07 -9.22 22.43
N ALA A 70 -0.75 -9.15 23.48
CA ALA A 70 -2.20 -9.04 23.37
C ALA A 70 -2.70 -7.82 22.57
N ALA A 71 -1.95 -6.71 22.53
CA ALA A 71 -2.31 -5.55 21.71
C ALA A 71 -2.06 -5.83 20.23
N ILE A 72 -0.98 -6.55 19.90
CA ILE A 72 -0.68 -6.97 18.52
C ILE A 72 -1.73 -7.99 18.06
N GLU A 73 -2.06 -8.98 18.88
CA GLU A 73 -3.11 -9.98 18.59
C GLU A 73 -4.48 -9.33 18.37
N ALA A 74 -4.86 -8.35 19.21
CA ALA A 74 -6.11 -7.62 19.04
C ALA A 74 -6.14 -6.79 17.74
N ALA A 75 -4.99 -6.21 17.34
CA ALA A 75 -4.87 -5.51 16.08
C ALA A 75 -5.00 -6.46 14.88
N ILE A 76 -4.38 -7.65 14.95
CA ILE A 76 -4.50 -8.70 13.93
C ILE A 76 -5.97 -9.10 13.78
N ALA A 77 -6.64 -9.45 14.87
CA ALA A 77 -8.04 -9.87 14.85
C ALA A 77 -8.97 -8.79 14.24
N GLU A 78 -8.76 -7.49 14.57
CA GLU A 78 -9.55 -6.41 13.97
C GLU A 78 -9.31 -6.32 12.44
N VAL A 79 -8.09 -6.52 11.97
CA VAL A 79 -7.78 -6.49 10.54
C VAL A 79 -8.37 -7.71 9.83
N GLU A 80 -8.24 -8.91 10.39
CA GLU A 80 -8.81 -10.15 9.86
C GLU A 80 -10.33 -10.02 9.64
N ASP A 81 -11.05 -9.49 10.63
CA ASP A 81 -12.49 -9.26 10.56
C ASP A 81 -12.91 -8.36 9.39
N ARG A 82 -12.02 -7.47 8.93
CA ARG A 82 -12.26 -6.55 7.80
C ARG A 82 -11.77 -7.08 6.47
N VAL A 83 -10.73 -7.89 6.46
CA VAL A 83 -10.08 -8.39 5.23
C VAL A 83 -10.71 -9.71 4.75
N MET A 84 -10.98 -10.65 5.64
CA MET A 84 -11.53 -11.96 5.27
C MET A 84 -12.83 -11.90 4.45
N PRO A 85 -13.80 -11.01 4.74
CA PRO A 85 -15.02 -10.88 3.95
C PRO A 85 -14.81 -10.41 2.52
N LEU A 86 -13.61 -9.87 2.18
CA LEU A 86 -13.32 -9.39 0.83
C LEU A 86 -12.95 -10.51 -0.15
N ARG A 87 -12.50 -11.65 0.37
CA ARG A 87 -12.06 -12.78 -0.47
C ARG A 87 -13.07 -13.22 -1.53
N PRO A 88 -14.36 -13.44 -1.22
CA PRO A 88 -15.35 -13.82 -2.24
C PRO A 88 -15.73 -12.68 -3.19
N LEU A 89 -15.29 -11.45 -2.92
CA LEU A 89 -15.58 -10.27 -3.74
C LEU A 89 -14.52 -10.02 -4.82
N LEU A 90 -13.36 -10.67 -4.72
CA LEU A 90 -12.25 -10.55 -5.66
C LEU A 90 -12.12 -11.84 -6.47
N ALA A 91 -11.91 -11.70 -7.78
CA ALA A 91 -11.79 -12.88 -8.65
C ALA A 91 -10.48 -13.63 -8.37
N PRO A 92 -10.47 -14.97 -8.46
CA PRO A 92 -9.25 -15.75 -8.38
C PRO A 92 -8.23 -15.32 -9.44
N GLY A 93 -6.98 -15.14 -9.05
CA GLY A 93 -5.90 -14.72 -9.96
C GLY A 93 -5.88 -13.22 -10.28
N THR A 94 -6.73 -12.42 -9.65
CA THR A 94 -6.65 -10.95 -9.71
C THR A 94 -5.28 -10.46 -9.27
N ARG A 95 -4.67 -9.57 -10.07
CA ARG A 95 -3.42 -8.92 -9.70
C ARG A 95 -3.66 -7.79 -8.72
N HIS A 96 -3.09 -7.90 -7.52
CA HIS A 96 -3.16 -6.85 -6.51
C HIS A 96 -2.14 -5.77 -6.77
N VAL A 97 -2.59 -4.51 -6.79
CA VAL A 97 -1.74 -3.34 -7.04
C VAL A 97 -2.00 -2.24 -6.03
N THR A 98 -1.01 -1.40 -5.80
CA THR A 98 -1.15 -0.23 -4.93
C THR A 98 -0.23 0.91 -5.36
N ARG A 99 -0.56 2.14 -4.92
CA ARG A 99 0.33 3.31 -4.92
C ARG A 99 0.46 3.89 -3.52
N ASP A 100 0.01 3.15 -2.52
CA ASP A 100 0.07 3.57 -1.13
C ASP A 100 1.52 3.85 -0.69
N PRO A 101 1.80 5.04 -0.16
CA PRO A 101 3.16 5.41 0.23
C PRO A 101 3.70 4.60 1.41
N GLY A 102 2.83 4.12 2.31
CA GLY A 102 3.23 3.26 3.41
C GLY A 102 3.66 1.88 2.94
N ILE A 103 2.92 1.28 1.99
CA ILE A 103 3.31 0.00 1.38
C ILE A 103 4.60 0.17 0.55
N ARG A 104 4.74 1.29 -0.14
CA ARG A 104 5.97 1.62 -0.84
C ARG A 104 7.17 1.70 0.12
N ALA A 105 7.00 2.31 1.29
CA ALA A 105 8.05 2.36 2.30
C ALA A 105 8.48 0.96 2.79
N VAL A 106 7.55 -0.01 2.84
CA VAL A 106 7.90 -1.42 3.12
C VAL A 106 8.75 -2.01 1.98
N ALA A 107 8.38 -1.76 0.73
CA ALA A 107 9.17 -2.23 -0.43
C ALA A 107 10.58 -1.63 -0.47
N GLU A 108 10.73 -0.36 -0.11
CA GLU A 108 12.02 0.35 -0.06
C GLU A 108 13.01 -0.21 0.98
N LEU A 109 12.55 -1.00 1.95
CA LEU A 109 13.45 -1.72 2.88
C LEU A 109 14.30 -2.80 2.20
N PHE A 110 13.90 -3.26 1.03
CA PHE A 110 14.62 -4.26 0.23
C PHE A 110 15.52 -3.64 -0.86
N GLY A 111 15.57 -2.33 -0.91
CA GLY A 111 16.39 -1.59 -1.86
C GLY A 111 15.60 -0.49 -2.58
N PRO A 112 16.30 0.36 -3.35
CA PRO A 112 15.66 1.46 -4.04
C PRO A 112 14.70 0.94 -5.12
N VAL A 113 13.49 1.49 -5.15
CA VAL A 113 12.50 1.20 -6.19
C VAL A 113 12.84 2.02 -7.44
N THR A 114 13.46 1.39 -8.43
CA THR A 114 14.02 2.07 -9.61
C THR A 114 13.18 1.96 -10.88
N GLY A 115 12.17 1.11 -10.92
CA GLY A 115 11.29 0.92 -12.07
C GLY A 115 9.93 1.62 -11.95
N PRO A 116 9.06 1.44 -12.95
CA PRO A 116 7.68 1.94 -12.88
C PRO A 116 6.82 1.19 -11.86
N TRP A 117 7.27 0.03 -11.41
CA TRP A 117 6.65 -0.80 -10.39
C TRP A 117 7.68 -1.77 -9.77
N VAL A 118 7.35 -2.29 -8.59
CA VAL A 118 8.09 -3.36 -7.91
C VAL A 118 7.10 -4.37 -7.34
N ALA A 119 7.43 -5.66 -7.41
CA ALA A 119 6.68 -6.70 -6.73
C ALA A 119 7.19 -6.83 -5.28
N LEU A 120 6.26 -6.85 -4.33
CA LEU A 120 6.52 -7.10 -2.92
C LEU A 120 5.87 -8.43 -2.56
N SER A 121 6.69 -9.45 -2.33
CA SER A 121 6.21 -10.80 -2.04
C SER A 121 5.67 -10.95 -0.62
N THR A 122 4.80 -11.94 -0.41
CA THR A 122 4.31 -12.32 0.93
C THR A 122 5.48 -12.65 1.87
N ASP A 123 6.48 -13.39 1.40
CA ASP A 123 7.65 -13.74 2.22
C ASP A 123 8.43 -12.52 2.68
N ALA A 124 8.57 -11.52 1.79
CA ALA A 124 9.24 -10.26 2.15
C ALA A 124 8.46 -9.51 3.23
N VAL A 125 7.14 -9.43 3.11
CA VAL A 125 6.27 -8.80 4.12
C VAL A 125 6.34 -9.53 5.45
N GLU A 126 6.27 -10.87 5.44
CA GLU A 126 6.42 -11.70 6.65
C GLU A 126 7.78 -11.49 7.33
N GLN A 127 8.85 -11.41 6.56
CA GLN A 127 10.19 -11.14 7.10
C GLN A 127 10.24 -9.80 7.84
N VAL A 128 9.69 -8.73 7.26
CA VAL A 128 9.64 -7.41 7.91
C VAL A 128 8.75 -7.45 9.14
N PHE A 129 7.58 -8.11 9.04
CA PHE A 129 6.64 -8.22 10.15
C PHE A 129 7.26 -8.94 11.37
N ASN A 130 7.92 -10.07 11.16
CA ASN A 130 8.56 -10.84 12.23
C ASN A 130 9.69 -10.04 12.91
N ARG A 131 10.45 -9.27 12.14
CA ARG A 131 11.47 -8.35 12.67
C ARG A 131 10.83 -7.24 13.50
N TRP A 132 9.77 -6.61 12.97
CA TRP A 132 9.03 -5.57 13.66
C TRP A 132 8.43 -6.08 14.98
N VAL A 133 7.74 -7.23 14.98
CA VAL A 133 7.18 -7.84 16.21
C VAL A 133 8.25 -8.05 17.25
N SER A 134 9.41 -8.59 16.86
CA SER A 134 10.53 -8.82 17.78
C SER A 134 10.99 -7.53 18.47
N ILE A 135 11.08 -6.41 17.73
CA ILE A 135 11.44 -5.09 18.25
C ILE A 135 10.34 -4.55 19.15
N ALA A 136 9.08 -4.65 18.72
CA ALA A 136 7.92 -4.17 19.46
C ALA A 136 7.77 -4.85 20.83
N LEU A 137 8.15 -6.14 20.92
CA LEU A 137 8.17 -6.92 22.15
C LEU A 137 9.46 -6.75 22.99
N GLY A 138 10.41 -5.90 22.58
CA GLY A 138 11.53 -5.45 23.39
C GLY A 138 12.92 -5.93 22.95
N ARG A 139 13.07 -6.54 21.76
CA ARG A 139 14.41 -6.77 21.20
C ARG A 139 15.05 -5.41 20.87
N PRO A 140 16.35 -5.20 21.19
CA PRO A 140 17.03 -3.95 20.83
C PRO A 140 16.98 -3.66 19.34
N ALA A 141 16.48 -2.48 18.96
CA ALA A 141 16.37 -2.05 17.55
C ALA A 141 17.70 -1.61 16.93
N MET A 142 18.80 -1.62 17.68
CA MET A 142 20.10 -1.03 17.29
C MET A 142 20.73 -1.59 16.00
N GLN A 143 20.20 -2.68 15.47
CA GLN A 143 20.67 -3.30 14.21
C GLN A 143 19.62 -3.31 13.10
N ASP A 144 18.43 -2.81 13.36
CA ASP A 144 17.32 -2.83 12.42
C ASP A 144 16.88 -1.41 12.07
N ALA A 145 17.08 -0.99 10.84
CA ALA A 145 16.62 0.31 10.32
C ALA A 145 15.11 0.33 10.01
N LEU A 146 14.28 -0.34 10.84
CA LEU A 146 12.83 -0.32 10.65
C LEU A 146 12.21 0.95 11.23
N PRO A 147 11.24 1.55 10.52
CA PRO A 147 10.45 2.63 11.10
C PRO A 147 9.71 2.16 12.36
N THR A 148 9.74 3.00 13.41
CA THR A 148 9.15 2.68 14.72
C THR A 148 7.76 3.30 14.92
N SER A 149 7.21 4.00 13.92
CA SER A 149 5.90 4.64 14.05
C SER A 149 4.77 3.61 14.03
N GLY A 150 3.72 3.84 14.83
CA GLY A 150 2.51 3.02 14.80
C GLY A 150 1.83 3.01 13.44
N ALA A 151 1.94 4.08 12.66
CA ALA A 151 1.42 4.13 11.29
C ALA A 151 2.13 3.14 10.36
N PHE A 152 3.45 3.00 10.45
CA PHE A 152 4.20 1.97 9.73
C PHE A 152 3.78 0.57 10.18
N ALA A 153 3.70 0.34 11.48
CA ALA A 153 3.27 -0.92 12.07
C ALA A 153 1.86 -1.32 11.59
N ALA A 154 0.91 -0.38 11.61
CA ALA A 154 -0.45 -0.61 11.12
C ALA A 154 -0.49 -0.93 9.62
N THR A 155 0.26 -0.19 8.80
CA THR A 155 0.37 -0.46 7.37
C THR A 155 0.91 -1.85 7.09
N LEU A 156 1.99 -2.22 7.78
CA LEU A 156 2.64 -3.52 7.64
C LEU A 156 1.72 -4.67 8.05
N LEU A 157 1.01 -4.51 9.17
CA LEU A 157 0.05 -5.50 9.67
C LEU A 157 -1.12 -5.66 8.70
N VAL A 158 -1.75 -4.57 8.24
CA VAL A 158 -2.86 -4.64 7.29
C VAL A 158 -2.40 -5.28 5.96
N LEU A 159 -1.21 -4.94 5.49
CA LEU A 159 -0.67 -5.53 4.26
C LEU A 159 -0.43 -7.04 4.41
N ARG A 160 0.13 -7.47 5.55
CA ARG A 160 0.34 -8.88 5.86
C ARG A 160 -0.95 -9.67 5.82
N GLU A 161 -1.98 -9.23 6.56
CA GLU A 161 -3.28 -9.89 6.62
C GLU A 161 -3.98 -9.88 5.25
N TRP A 162 -3.81 -8.79 4.47
CA TRP A 162 -4.29 -8.72 3.10
C TRP A 162 -3.72 -9.85 2.24
N LEU A 163 -2.39 -9.98 2.20
CA LEU A 163 -1.73 -11.00 1.38
C LEU A 163 -2.09 -12.42 1.83
N HIS A 164 -2.14 -12.64 3.14
CA HIS A 164 -2.43 -13.94 3.74
C HIS A 164 -3.87 -14.39 3.46
N HIS A 165 -4.87 -13.57 3.83
CA HIS A 165 -6.28 -13.96 3.75
C HIS A 165 -6.85 -13.95 2.34
N LEU A 166 -6.29 -13.15 1.43
CA LEU A 166 -6.68 -13.17 0.02
C LEU A 166 -5.86 -14.16 -0.81
N SER A 167 -4.97 -14.94 -0.19
CA SER A 167 -4.12 -15.94 -0.85
C SER A 167 -3.27 -15.33 -1.98
N CYS A 168 -2.74 -14.13 -1.74
CA CYS A 168 -1.89 -13.43 -2.68
C CYS A 168 -0.43 -13.81 -2.44
N THR A 169 0.31 -14.09 -3.48
CA THR A 169 1.77 -14.34 -3.38
C THR A 169 2.58 -13.06 -3.37
N GLU A 170 2.00 -11.97 -3.91
CA GLU A 170 2.67 -10.66 -4.00
C GLU A 170 1.65 -9.54 -4.21
N ILE A 171 2.09 -8.31 -3.96
CA ILE A 171 1.42 -7.08 -4.38
C ILE A 171 2.36 -6.25 -5.27
N THR A 172 1.83 -5.70 -6.35
CA THR A 172 2.59 -4.81 -7.24
C THR A 172 2.47 -3.37 -6.75
N VAL A 173 3.58 -2.79 -6.32
CA VAL A 173 3.66 -1.38 -5.92
C VAL A 173 4.01 -0.54 -7.13
N LEU A 174 3.07 0.29 -7.59
CA LEU A 174 3.27 1.19 -8.72
C LEU A 174 4.01 2.45 -8.27
N VAL A 175 5.05 2.82 -8.99
CA VAL A 175 5.80 4.06 -8.78
C VAL A 175 5.26 5.12 -9.73
N ALA A 176 4.94 6.30 -9.21
CA ALA A 176 4.59 7.41 -10.06
C ALA A 176 5.76 7.70 -11.00
N ALA A 177 5.52 7.67 -12.30
CA ALA A 177 6.51 8.16 -13.25
C ALA A 177 6.89 9.59 -12.84
N LYS A 178 8.18 9.86 -12.60
CA LYS A 178 8.67 11.24 -12.51
C LYS A 178 8.24 11.90 -13.81
N ARG A 179 7.40 12.93 -13.74
CA ARG A 179 7.19 13.81 -14.89
C ARG A 179 8.57 14.36 -15.25
N SER A 180 9.13 13.91 -16.35
CA SER A 180 10.27 14.55 -16.96
C SER A 180 9.78 15.93 -17.36
N GLY A 181 10.13 16.93 -16.58
CA GLY A 181 9.91 18.33 -16.95
C GLY A 181 10.78 18.65 -18.17
N LYS A 182 10.27 18.34 -19.34
CA LYS A 182 10.72 18.96 -20.57
C LYS A 182 9.84 20.22 -20.72
N GLU A 183 10.21 21.26 -20.01
CA GLU A 183 9.78 22.60 -20.35
C GLU A 183 10.35 22.89 -21.73
N ASP A 184 9.45 23.09 -22.69
CA ASP A 184 9.72 23.65 -23.98
C ASP A 184 10.35 25.04 -23.78
N ALA A 185 11.65 25.14 -23.97
CA ALA A 185 12.31 26.40 -24.25
C ALA A 185 11.83 26.86 -25.64
N ALA A 186 10.69 27.55 -25.67
CA ALA A 186 10.27 28.29 -26.84
C ALA A 186 11.31 29.37 -27.08
N THR A 187 12.13 29.15 -28.08
CA THR A 187 13.04 30.13 -28.67
C THR A 187 12.21 31.30 -29.17
N THR A 188 12.31 32.40 -28.48
CA THR A 188 11.91 33.71 -29.01
C THR A 188 13.07 34.19 -29.88
N ASP A 189 12.98 33.92 -31.17
CA ASP A 189 13.81 34.58 -32.17
C ASP A 189 13.06 35.85 -32.60
N GLU A 190 13.34 36.97 -31.98
CA GLU A 190 13.02 38.27 -32.52
C GLU A 190 14.18 38.75 -33.39
N GLY A 191 14.06 38.45 -34.68
CA GLY A 191 14.87 39.08 -35.70
C GLY A 191 14.51 40.58 -35.87
N GLU A 192 15.31 41.43 -35.30
CA GLU A 192 15.40 42.80 -35.79
C GLU A 192 16.13 42.79 -37.10
N GLY A 193 15.46 43.24 -38.14
CA GLY A 193 16.01 43.55 -39.46
C GLY A 193 15.53 44.90 -39.93
N MET A 194 16.39 45.79 -39.96
CA MET A 194 16.40 47.14 -40.49
C MET A 194 15.69 47.32 -41.84
#